data_783955b090861e8f9a60ba119ba1bb69
#
_entry.id   783955b090861e8f9a60ba119ba1bb69
#
_cell.length_a   1.000
_cell.length_b   1.000
_cell.length_c   1.000
_cell.angle_alpha   90.00
_cell.angle_beta   90.00
_cell.angle_gamma   90.00
#
_symmetry.space_group_name_H-M   'P 1'
#
loop_
_entity.id
_entity.type
_entity.pdbx_description
1 polymer ?
#
loop_
_entity_poly.entity_id
_entity_poly.type
_entity_poly.pdbx_seq_one_letter_code
_entity_poly.pdbx_strand_id
1 'polypeptide(L)'
;MFISQSKIDDLIASDGAFLDLTTELLRGCADLGAPARLSIVTRQDLIFSGGQIAREVAARFGCKTQHLAREGSAFCAGDEIFSARGSFESLHKAWKIVQIVFEYSCKISTYAHEMVALMREANPRCVLGATRKSFPFAKELCVNALIAGGGSMHRLGLHDSVLFFQTTSARLRALASFARRSLNLKSARPSERL
;
A
#
# COMPACT_ATOMS: atom_id res chain seq x y z
N MET A 1 4.47 -1.06 -6.96
CA MET A 1 3.92 0.28 -7.27
C MET A 1 4.81 1.33 -6.64
N PHE A 2 5.11 2.41 -7.33
CA PHE A 2 6.02 3.43 -6.82
C PHE A 2 5.32 4.31 -5.78
N ILE A 3 5.98 4.60 -4.65
CA ILE A 3 5.50 5.58 -3.69
C ILE A 3 6.20 6.92 -3.94
N SER A 4 5.44 8.03 -3.97
CA SER A 4 6.03 9.35 -4.23
C SER A 4 6.77 9.86 -3.00
N GLN A 5 7.78 10.71 -3.22
CA GLN A 5 8.55 11.33 -2.14
C GLN A 5 7.66 12.15 -1.20
N SER A 6 6.66 12.88 -1.76
CA SER A 6 5.70 13.64 -0.95
C SER A 6 4.91 12.76 0.03
N LYS A 7 4.56 11.53 -0.36
CA LYS A 7 3.87 10.60 0.55
C LYS A 7 4.75 10.06 1.66
N ILE A 8 6.05 9.92 1.41
CA ILE A 8 7.01 9.61 2.47
C ILE A 8 7.10 10.78 3.45
N ASP A 9 7.15 12.01 2.94
CA ASP A 9 7.18 13.22 3.76
C ASP A 9 5.89 13.37 4.58
N ASP A 10 4.72 13.12 3.97
CA ASP A 10 3.42 13.12 4.67
C ASP A 10 3.36 12.05 5.78
N LEU A 11 3.89 10.85 5.51
CA LEU A 11 3.97 9.78 6.50
C LEU A 11 4.85 10.19 7.69
N ILE A 12 6.01 10.79 7.45
CA ILE A 12 6.91 11.29 8.48
C ILE A 12 6.25 12.45 9.25
N ALA A 13 5.63 13.38 8.55
CA ALA A 13 4.96 14.54 9.16
C ALA A 13 3.76 14.14 10.03
N SER A 14 3.10 13.04 9.71
CA SER A 14 1.94 12.58 10.50
C SER A 14 2.29 12.12 11.92
N ASP A 15 3.53 11.69 12.16
CA ASP A 15 4.00 11.19 13.47
C ASP A 15 5.02 12.13 14.13
N GLY A 16 5.89 12.75 13.36
CA GLY A 16 7.02 13.56 13.85
C GLY A 16 7.01 15.03 13.43
N ALA A 17 5.83 15.65 13.22
CA ALA A 17 5.68 16.94 12.56
C ALA A 17 6.40 18.13 13.25
N PHE A 18 6.53 18.11 14.59
CA PHE A 18 7.02 19.29 15.34
C PHE A 18 8.22 18.98 16.20
N LEU A 19 8.08 18.05 17.15
CA LEU A 19 9.09 17.77 18.16
C LEU A 19 8.94 16.36 18.71
N ASP A 20 10.03 15.59 18.71
CA ASP A 20 10.09 14.34 19.45
C ASP A 20 10.49 14.64 20.91
N LEU A 21 9.49 14.76 21.79
CA LEU A 21 9.66 15.05 23.21
C LEU A 21 10.60 14.08 23.91
N THR A 22 10.55 12.80 23.55
CA THR A 22 11.42 11.77 24.13
C THR A 22 12.88 12.02 23.78
N THR A 23 13.16 12.30 22.52
CA THR A 23 14.51 12.66 22.07
C THR A 23 15.00 13.92 22.75
N GLU A 24 14.15 14.95 22.92
CA GLU A 24 14.55 16.19 23.60
C GLU A 24 14.85 15.97 25.09
N LEU A 25 14.08 15.13 25.77
CA LEU A 25 14.37 14.78 27.18
C LEU A 25 15.69 14.01 27.31
N LEU A 26 16.04 13.17 26.34
CA LEU A 26 17.30 12.43 26.36
C LEU A 26 18.52 13.30 26.05
N ARG A 27 18.34 14.49 25.44
CA ARG A 27 19.44 15.38 25.04
C ARG A 27 20.34 15.83 26.19
N GLY A 28 19.82 15.87 27.41
CA GLY A 28 20.59 16.18 28.63
C GLY A 28 21.21 14.97 29.33
N CYS A 29 20.87 13.73 28.90
CA CYS A 29 21.22 12.50 29.63
C CYS A 29 22.04 11.52 28.82
N ALA A 30 22.07 11.63 27.48
CA ALA A 30 22.71 10.69 26.58
C ALA A 30 23.42 11.38 25.41
N ASP A 31 24.46 10.73 24.89
CA ASP A 31 25.09 11.16 23.63
C ASP A 31 24.22 10.72 22.44
N LEU A 32 23.33 11.61 22.02
CA LEU A 32 22.43 11.38 20.90
C LEU A 32 23.13 11.31 19.55
N GLY A 33 24.36 11.84 19.46
CA GLY A 33 25.22 11.75 18.27
C GLY A 33 25.93 10.41 18.13
N ALA A 34 25.99 9.60 19.19
CA ALA A 34 26.71 8.34 19.18
C ALA A 34 26.25 7.42 18.04
N PRO A 35 27.20 6.76 17.34
CA PRO A 35 26.88 5.78 16.32
C PRO A 35 26.10 4.60 16.92
N ALA A 36 24.98 4.24 16.27
CA ALA A 36 24.13 3.16 16.74
C ALA A 36 23.65 2.29 15.55
N ARG A 37 23.07 1.13 15.90
CA ARG A 37 22.41 0.23 14.94
C ARG A 37 20.98 -0.04 15.41
N LEU A 38 20.03 0.14 14.52
CA LEU A 38 18.66 -0.33 14.66
C LEU A 38 18.56 -1.71 14.00
N SER A 39 17.93 -2.65 14.67
CA SER A 39 17.56 -3.96 14.12
C SER A 39 16.08 -4.20 14.39
N ILE A 40 15.32 -4.57 13.35
CA ILE A 40 13.92 -4.95 13.46
C ILE A 40 13.81 -6.44 13.19
N VAL A 41 13.33 -7.16 14.20
CA VAL A 41 13.09 -8.60 14.16
C VAL A 41 11.59 -8.88 14.20
N THR A 42 11.15 -9.91 13.50
CA THR A 42 9.75 -10.31 13.55
C THR A 42 9.43 -11.13 14.81
N ARG A 43 8.23 -10.96 15.36
CA ARG A 43 7.75 -11.72 16.53
C ARG A 43 6.88 -12.92 16.13
N GLN A 44 6.55 -13.03 14.87
CA GLN A 44 5.71 -14.09 14.32
C GLN A 44 6.16 -14.40 12.88
N ASP A 45 5.77 -15.54 12.37
CA ASP A 45 5.97 -15.88 10.98
C ASP A 45 5.22 -14.90 10.10
N LEU A 46 5.86 -14.45 9.02
CA LEU A 46 5.28 -13.46 8.12
C LEU A 46 5.82 -13.55 6.68
N ILE A 47 5.07 -12.95 5.78
CA ILE A 47 5.56 -12.60 4.43
C ILE A 47 5.96 -11.13 4.44
N PHE A 48 7.22 -10.87 4.11
CA PHE A 48 7.80 -9.53 4.20
C PHE A 48 7.26 -8.58 3.12
N SER A 49 6.91 -7.36 3.54
CA SER A 49 6.56 -6.24 2.64
C SER A 49 6.80 -4.89 3.31
N GLY A 50 6.94 -3.84 2.49
CA GLY A 50 7.12 -2.45 2.94
C GLY A 50 8.57 -1.99 2.99
N GLY A 51 9.51 -2.83 2.55
CA GLY A 51 10.95 -2.57 2.66
C GLY A 51 11.41 -1.29 1.95
N GLN A 52 10.87 -0.99 0.78
CA GLN A 52 11.22 0.23 0.07
C GLN A 52 10.81 1.48 0.85
N ILE A 53 9.60 1.49 1.42
CA ILE A 53 9.11 2.63 2.23
C ILE A 53 9.99 2.81 3.46
N ALA A 54 10.27 1.71 4.18
CA ALA A 54 11.11 1.72 5.37
C ALA A 54 12.53 2.27 5.09
N ARG A 55 13.12 1.88 3.97
CA ARG A 55 14.43 2.38 3.52
C ARG A 55 14.40 3.89 3.24
N GLU A 56 13.37 4.36 2.54
CA GLU A 56 13.22 5.79 2.23
C GLU A 56 12.99 6.62 3.51
N VAL A 57 12.19 6.12 4.46
CA VAL A 57 12.00 6.75 5.77
C VAL A 57 13.33 6.82 6.52
N ALA A 58 14.07 5.72 6.61
CA ALA A 58 15.37 5.71 7.27
C ALA A 58 16.36 6.71 6.62
N ALA A 59 16.38 6.78 5.29
CA ALA A 59 17.24 7.70 4.55
C ALA A 59 16.89 9.18 4.82
N ARG A 60 15.60 9.53 5.01
CA ARG A 60 15.17 10.91 5.36
C ARG A 60 15.71 11.38 6.69
N PHE A 61 15.95 10.47 7.64
CA PHE A 61 16.61 10.76 8.91
C PHE A 61 18.14 10.60 8.86
N GLY A 62 18.73 10.43 7.66
CA GLY A 62 20.18 10.27 7.49
C GLY A 62 20.71 8.88 7.89
N CYS A 63 19.83 7.90 8.08
CA CYS A 63 20.23 6.53 8.41
C CYS A 63 20.59 5.75 7.16
N LYS A 64 21.63 4.89 7.27
CA LYS A 64 22.07 4.00 6.19
C LYS A 64 21.55 2.58 6.43
N THR A 65 20.68 2.08 5.54
CA THR A 65 20.21 0.69 5.57
C THR A 65 21.39 -0.26 5.40
N GLN A 66 21.49 -1.25 6.29
CA GLN A 66 22.51 -2.30 6.28
C GLN A 66 21.95 -3.62 5.78
N HIS A 67 20.76 -3.98 6.25
CA HIS A 67 20.02 -5.17 5.84
C HIS A 67 18.58 -4.78 5.48
N LEU A 68 18.06 -5.36 4.42
CA LEU A 68 16.70 -5.24 3.97
C LEU A 68 16.24 -6.56 3.37
N ALA A 69 15.25 -7.16 4.00
CA ALA A 69 14.62 -8.39 3.51
C ALA A 69 14.01 -8.19 2.11
N ARG A 70 13.91 -9.26 1.36
CA ARG A 70 13.31 -9.25 0.02
C ARG A 70 11.78 -9.28 0.11
N GLU A 71 11.11 -8.40 -0.63
CA GLU A 71 9.65 -8.39 -0.74
C GLU A 71 9.10 -9.76 -1.14
N GLY A 72 8.06 -10.22 -0.44
CA GLY A 72 7.41 -11.50 -0.69
C GLY A 72 8.13 -12.73 -0.12
N SER A 73 9.27 -12.58 0.55
CA SER A 73 9.95 -13.69 1.23
C SER A 73 9.28 -14.00 2.56
N ALA A 74 9.27 -15.29 2.92
CA ALA A 74 8.80 -15.76 4.22
C ALA A 74 9.91 -15.64 5.27
N PHE A 75 9.53 -15.27 6.49
CA PHE A 75 10.40 -15.16 7.66
C PHE A 75 9.73 -15.81 8.86
N CYS A 76 10.55 -16.43 9.73
CA CYS A 76 10.11 -17.00 10.99
C CYS A 76 10.26 -16.02 12.15
N ALA A 77 9.52 -16.26 13.22
CA ALA A 77 9.68 -15.48 14.45
C ALA A 77 11.14 -15.46 14.92
N GLY A 78 11.68 -14.27 15.20
CA GLY A 78 13.08 -14.04 15.57
C GLY A 78 13.99 -13.61 14.44
N ASP A 79 13.58 -13.73 13.18
CA ASP A 79 14.41 -13.32 12.05
C ASP A 79 14.53 -11.79 11.95
N GLU A 80 15.73 -11.30 11.59
CA GLU A 80 15.97 -9.90 11.28
C GLU A 80 15.45 -9.59 9.87
N ILE A 81 14.49 -8.67 9.75
CA ILE A 81 13.90 -8.26 8.48
C ILE A 81 14.44 -6.92 7.97
N PHE A 82 15.01 -6.11 8.86
CA PHE A 82 15.57 -4.80 8.51
C PHE A 82 16.63 -4.40 9.52
N SER A 83 17.71 -3.76 9.06
CA SER A 83 18.58 -3.00 9.95
C SER A 83 19.18 -1.77 9.27
N ALA A 84 19.47 -0.76 10.10
CA ALA A 84 20.07 0.50 9.68
C ALA A 84 21.10 1.00 10.70
N ARG A 85 22.04 1.84 10.23
CA ARG A 85 23.01 2.55 11.05
C ARG A 85 22.85 4.05 10.90
N GLY A 86 23.12 4.77 11.98
CA GLY A 86 23.06 6.22 12.04
C GLY A 86 23.45 6.71 13.43
N SER A 87 23.22 8.01 13.73
CA SER A 87 23.25 8.47 15.11
C SER A 87 22.07 7.88 15.88
N PHE A 88 22.21 7.77 17.20
CA PHE A 88 21.10 7.31 18.05
C PHE A 88 19.84 8.17 17.81
N GLU A 89 19.99 9.50 17.76
CA GLU A 89 18.88 10.42 17.48
C GLU A 89 18.17 10.12 16.16
N SER A 90 18.93 9.96 15.07
CA SER A 90 18.38 9.67 13.75
C SER A 90 17.60 8.36 13.72
N LEU A 91 18.17 7.31 14.30
CA LEU A 91 17.52 6.00 14.38
C LEU A 91 16.28 6.04 15.29
N HIS A 92 16.35 6.77 16.41
CA HIS A 92 15.22 6.93 17.33
C HIS A 92 14.02 7.60 16.66
N LYS A 93 14.26 8.63 15.85
CA LYS A 93 13.21 9.31 15.07
C LYS A 93 12.63 8.42 13.96
N ALA A 94 13.44 7.57 13.34
CA ALA A 94 13.01 6.73 12.22
C ALA A 94 12.27 5.44 12.67
N TRP A 95 12.68 4.85 13.79
CA TRP A 95 12.36 3.45 14.13
C TRP A 95 10.86 3.19 14.23
N LYS A 96 10.10 4.11 14.83
CA LYS A 96 8.66 3.91 15.06
C LYS A 96 7.88 3.94 13.75
N ILE A 97 8.22 4.87 12.86
CA ILE A 97 7.58 4.97 11.54
C ILE A 97 7.89 3.74 10.70
N VAL A 98 9.16 3.28 10.71
CA VAL A 98 9.58 2.05 10.02
C VAL A 98 8.86 0.82 10.58
N GLN A 99 8.72 0.73 11.90
CA GLN A 99 7.99 -0.35 12.57
C GLN A 99 6.52 -0.39 12.11
N ILE A 100 5.82 0.75 12.13
CA ILE A 100 4.41 0.85 11.71
C ILE A 100 4.26 0.41 10.25
N VAL A 101 5.16 0.83 9.36
CA VAL A 101 5.14 0.40 7.96
C VAL A 101 5.20 -1.12 7.85
N PHE A 102 6.10 -1.79 8.58
CA PHE A 102 6.22 -3.25 8.55
C PHE A 102 5.02 -3.94 9.19
N GLU A 103 4.51 -3.45 10.32
CA GLU A 103 3.35 -4.03 11.00
C GLU A 103 2.13 -4.09 10.08
N TYR A 104 1.84 -3.02 9.34
CA TYR A 104 0.72 -3.00 8.40
C TYR A 104 1.02 -3.76 7.11
N SER A 105 2.18 -3.54 6.50
CA SER A 105 2.52 -4.16 5.21
C SER A 105 2.64 -5.67 5.33
N CYS A 106 3.39 -6.17 6.33
CA CYS A 106 3.58 -7.60 6.52
C CYS A 106 2.29 -8.30 6.95
N LYS A 107 1.40 -7.62 7.70
CA LYS A 107 0.10 -8.21 8.02
C LYS A 107 -0.76 -8.41 6.77
N ILE A 108 -0.79 -7.43 5.88
CA ILE A 108 -1.53 -7.52 4.61
C ILE A 108 -0.94 -8.61 3.71
N SER A 109 0.39 -8.64 3.55
CA SER A 109 1.06 -9.63 2.68
C SER A 109 0.92 -11.05 3.22
N THR A 110 1.06 -11.26 4.52
CA THR A 110 0.88 -12.57 5.15
C THR A 110 -0.55 -13.08 4.96
N TYR A 111 -1.55 -12.25 5.26
CA TYR A 111 -2.95 -12.61 5.06
C TYR A 111 -3.29 -12.90 3.60
N ALA A 112 -2.77 -12.08 2.67
CA ALA A 112 -2.94 -12.33 1.24
C ALA A 112 -2.30 -13.66 0.81
N HIS A 113 -1.12 -13.99 1.35
CA HIS A 113 -0.43 -15.26 1.08
C HIS A 113 -1.23 -16.47 1.55
N GLU A 114 -1.75 -16.43 2.77
CA GLU A 114 -2.61 -17.49 3.33
C GLU A 114 -3.86 -17.69 2.46
N MET A 115 -4.53 -16.61 2.05
CA MET A 115 -5.68 -16.70 1.15
C MET A 115 -5.33 -17.28 -0.21
N VAL A 116 -4.18 -16.90 -0.80
CA VAL A 116 -3.70 -17.45 -2.08
C VAL A 116 -3.42 -18.94 -1.96
N ALA A 117 -2.79 -19.37 -0.85
CA ALA A 117 -2.52 -20.79 -0.61
C ALA A 117 -3.82 -21.60 -0.56
N LEU A 118 -4.78 -21.20 0.27
CA LEU A 118 -6.09 -21.85 0.39
C LEU A 118 -6.86 -21.91 -0.94
N MET A 119 -6.83 -20.83 -1.71
CA MET A 119 -7.49 -20.80 -3.02
C MET A 119 -6.85 -21.77 -4.00
N ARG A 120 -5.51 -21.85 -4.03
CA ARG A 120 -4.78 -22.72 -4.95
C ARG A 120 -4.92 -24.20 -4.61
N GLU A 121 -5.14 -24.55 -3.35
CA GLU A 121 -5.53 -25.91 -2.95
C GLU A 121 -6.84 -26.33 -3.62
N ALA A 122 -7.85 -25.45 -3.64
CA ALA A 122 -9.14 -25.74 -4.26
C ALA A 122 -9.08 -25.65 -5.79
N ASN A 123 -8.37 -24.67 -6.34
CA ASN A 123 -8.18 -24.50 -7.78
C ASN A 123 -6.89 -23.75 -8.09
N PRO A 124 -5.85 -24.44 -8.60
CA PRO A 124 -4.54 -23.81 -8.91
C PRO A 124 -4.58 -22.65 -9.90
N ARG A 125 -5.66 -22.51 -10.68
CA ARG A 125 -5.83 -21.43 -11.66
C ARG A 125 -6.52 -20.20 -11.08
N CYS A 126 -7.00 -20.24 -9.83
CA CYS A 126 -7.60 -19.08 -9.19
C CYS A 126 -6.55 -17.99 -8.89
N VAL A 127 -6.98 -16.74 -9.04
CA VAL A 127 -6.19 -15.54 -8.71
C VAL A 127 -6.92 -14.73 -7.65
N LEU A 128 -6.24 -14.41 -6.55
CA LEU A 128 -6.76 -13.50 -5.54
C LEU A 128 -6.73 -12.07 -6.08
N GLY A 129 -7.90 -11.51 -6.39
CA GLY A 129 -8.06 -10.16 -6.88
C GLY A 129 -8.59 -9.22 -5.80
N ALA A 130 -7.82 -8.21 -5.39
CA ALA A 130 -8.31 -7.21 -4.46
C ALA A 130 -9.05 -6.06 -5.15
N THR A 131 -9.99 -5.46 -4.42
CA THR A 131 -10.74 -4.28 -4.85
C THR A 131 -9.95 -3.00 -4.59
N ARG A 132 -10.45 -1.84 -5.07
CA ARG A 132 -9.87 -0.53 -4.77
C ARG A 132 -10.17 0.00 -3.36
N LYS A 133 -10.80 -0.79 -2.51
CA LYS A 133 -11.18 -0.42 -1.13
C LYS A 133 -9.98 -0.60 -0.18
N SER A 134 -8.88 0.08 -0.48
CA SER A 134 -7.73 0.20 0.43
C SER A 134 -8.01 1.24 1.51
N PHE A 135 -7.23 1.21 2.58
CA PHE A 135 -7.25 2.28 3.58
C PHE A 135 -6.96 3.64 2.89
N PRO A 136 -7.72 4.70 3.19
CA PRO A 136 -7.48 6.02 2.62
C PRO A 136 -6.02 6.45 2.80
N PHE A 137 -5.45 7.08 1.79
CA PHE A 137 -4.05 7.55 1.71
C PHE A 137 -2.96 6.46 1.70
N ALA A 138 -3.27 5.19 2.06
CA ALA A 138 -2.32 4.08 2.12
C ALA A 138 -2.40 3.12 0.91
N LYS A 139 -2.94 3.56 -0.22
CA LYS A 139 -3.19 2.70 -1.39
C LYS A 139 -1.93 2.00 -1.89
N GLU A 140 -0.83 2.70 -2.04
CA GLU A 140 0.43 2.16 -2.57
C GLU A 140 1.01 1.10 -1.63
N LEU A 141 0.94 1.33 -0.32
CA LEU A 141 1.35 0.37 0.70
C LEU A 141 0.50 -0.90 0.62
N CYS A 142 -0.83 -0.75 0.60
CA CYS A 142 -1.75 -1.89 0.52
C CYS A 142 -1.58 -2.71 -0.77
N VAL A 143 -1.38 -2.04 -1.91
CA VAL A 143 -1.18 -2.73 -3.21
C VAL A 143 0.14 -3.48 -3.24
N ASN A 144 1.23 -2.86 -2.78
CA ASN A 144 2.54 -3.53 -2.73
C ASN A 144 2.52 -4.74 -1.81
N ALA A 145 1.90 -4.62 -0.64
CA ALA A 145 1.76 -5.71 0.30
C ALA A 145 0.90 -6.86 -0.23
N LEU A 146 -0.22 -6.56 -0.92
CA LEU A 146 -1.04 -7.56 -1.59
C LEU A 146 -0.23 -8.35 -2.63
N ILE A 147 0.55 -7.65 -3.47
CA ILE A 147 1.38 -8.26 -4.51
C ILE A 147 2.48 -9.10 -3.87
N ALA A 148 3.12 -8.63 -2.79
CA ALA A 148 4.12 -9.39 -2.04
C ALA A 148 3.55 -10.70 -1.48
N GLY A 149 2.28 -10.71 -1.07
CA GLY A 149 1.56 -11.91 -0.64
C GLY A 149 1.07 -12.83 -1.78
N GLY A 150 1.35 -12.47 -3.06
CA GLY A 150 0.95 -13.27 -4.23
C GLY A 150 -0.44 -12.98 -4.77
N GLY A 151 -1.12 -11.96 -4.26
CA GLY A 151 -2.37 -11.45 -4.81
C GLY A 151 -2.17 -10.50 -5.99
N SER A 152 -3.25 -10.06 -6.59
CA SER A 152 -3.25 -9.07 -7.68
C SER A 152 -4.35 -8.03 -7.48
N MET A 153 -4.23 -6.89 -8.16
CA MET A 153 -5.30 -5.90 -8.19
C MET A 153 -6.27 -6.17 -9.33
N HIS A 154 -7.57 -6.12 -9.04
CA HIS A 154 -8.59 -6.13 -10.08
C HIS A 154 -8.42 -4.93 -11.02
N ARG A 155 -8.24 -3.72 -10.44
CA ARG A 155 -7.84 -2.49 -11.15
C ARG A 155 -7.26 -1.47 -10.16
N LEU A 156 -6.28 -0.71 -10.60
CA LEU A 156 -5.59 0.29 -9.78
C LEU A 156 -6.40 1.59 -9.62
N GLY A 157 -7.17 1.97 -10.64
CA GLY A 157 -7.92 3.20 -10.65
C GLY A 157 -9.08 3.20 -11.64
N LEU A 158 -9.74 4.34 -11.81
CA LEU A 158 -10.79 4.51 -12.81
C LEU A 158 -10.23 4.56 -14.24
N HIS A 159 -8.95 4.84 -14.37
CA HIS A 159 -8.21 4.94 -15.63
C HIS A 159 -7.64 3.61 -16.14
N ASP A 160 -7.66 2.55 -15.31
CA ASP A 160 -6.99 1.28 -15.59
C ASP A 160 -7.87 0.33 -16.39
N SER A 161 -9.16 0.18 -16.01
CA SER A 161 -10.11 -0.69 -16.70
C SER A 161 -11.54 -0.19 -16.60
N VAL A 162 -12.37 -0.59 -17.56
CA VAL A 162 -13.80 -0.30 -17.56
C VAL A 162 -14.52 -1.34 -16.70
N LEU A 163 -15.34 -0.88 -15.76
CA LEU A 163 -16.18 -1.73 -14.92
C LEU A 163 -17.62 -1.23 -14.94
N PHE A 164 -18.51 -2.07 -15.42
CA PHE A 164 -19.95 -1.82 -15.42
C PHE A 164 -20.60 -2.48 -14.21
N PHE A 165 -21.21 -1.68 -13.38
CA PHE A 165 -22.11 -2.15 -12.32
C PHE A 165 -23.57 -2.23 -12.84
N GLN A 166 -24.41 -2.89 -12.09
CA GLN A 166 -25.84 -2.98 -12.40
C GLN A 166 -26.48 -1.59 -12.56
N THR A 167 -26.12 -0.63 -11.70
CA THR A 167 -26.56 0.77 -11.77
C THR A 167 -26.10 1.47 -13.05
N THR A 168 -24.86 1.22 -13.51
CA THR A 168 -24.33 1.74 -14.76
C THR A 168 -25.09 1.16 -15.96
N SER A 169 -25.33 -0.15 -15.93
CA SER A 169 -26.08 -0.84 -16.98
C SER A 169 -27.52 -0.35 -17.10
N ALA A 170 -28.19 -0.06 -15.99
CA ALA A 170 -29.54 0.50 -15.99
C ALA A 170 -29.59 1.89 -16.66
N ARG A 171 -28.61 2.75 -16.39
CA ARG A 171 -28.50 4.07 -17.03
C ARG A 171 -28.22 3.95 -18.52
N LEU A 172 -27.33 3.05 -18.95
CA LEU A 172 -27.02 2.81 -20.35
C LEU A 172 -28.21 2.28 -21.13
N ARG A 173 -28.99 1.36 -20.54
CA ARG A 173 -30.25 0.88 -21.16
C ARG A 173 -31.27 2.01 -21.30
N ALA A 174 -31.41 2.88 -20.31
CA ALA A 174 -32.27 4.05 -20.39
C ALA A 174 -31.85 5.00 -21.51
N LEU A 175 -30.54 5.30 -21.63
CA LEU A 175 -30.00 6.14 -22.68
C LEU A 175 -30.18 5.51 -24.07
N ALA A 176 -29.93 4.21 -24.21
CA ALA A 176 -30.15 3.50 -25.48
C ALA A 176 -31.62 3.47 -25.87
N SER A 177 -32.56 3.29 -24.94
CA SER A 177 -34.00 3.34 -25.19
C SER A 177 -34.45 4.76 -25.60
N PHE A 178 -33.89 5.79 -24.94
CA PHE A 178 -34.16 7.20 -25.30
C PHE A 178 -33.64 7.53 -26.70
N ALA A 179 -32.41 7.13 -27.03
CA ALA A 179 -31.84 7.35 -28.35
C ALA A 179 -32.66 6.66 -29.46
N ARG A 180 -33.10 5.40 -29.26
CA ARG A 180 -33.99 4.69 -30.19
C ARG A 180 -35.33 5.40 -30.38
N ARG A 181 -35.95 5.87 -29.29
CA ARG A 181 -37.21 6.64 -29.36
C ARG A 181 -37.00 7.95 -30.14
N SER A 182 -35.91 8.67 -29.90
CA SER A 182 -35.62 9.91 -30.60
C SER A 182 -35.36 9.72 -32.11
N LEU A 183 -34.71 8.61 -32.48
CA LEU A 183 -34.48 8.24 -33.87
C LEU A 183 -35.79 7.83 -34.57
N ASN A 184 -36.64 7.04 -33.91
CA ASN A 184 -37.94 6.65 -34.45
C ASN A 184 -38.90 7.83 -34.60
N LEU A 185 -38.85 8.84 -33.70
CA LEU A 185 -39.63 10.07 -33.85
C LEU A 185 -39.17 10.93 -35.02
N LYS A 186 -37.88 10.89 -35.40
CA LYS A 186 -37.37 11.57 -36.59
C LYS A 186 -37.75 10.87 -37.92
N SER A 187 -37.88 9.53 -37.87
CA SER A 187 -38.30 8.75 -39.04
C SER A 187 -39.82 8.70 -39.25
N ALA A 188 -40.61 9.11 -38.27
CA ALA A 188 -42.07 9.14 -38.29
C ALA A 188 -42.71 10.51 -38.66
N ARG A 189 -41.93 11.46 -39.24
CA ARG A 189 -42.52 12.67 -39.83
C ARG A 189 -43.03 12.34 -41.23
N PRO A 190 -44.30 12.25 -41.45
CA PRO A 190 -44.84 12.14 -42.79
C PRO A 190 -44.51 13.43 -43.57
N SER A 191 -44.04 13.25 -44.80
CA SER A 191 -44.02 14.30 -45.76
C SER A 191 -45.47 14.73 -46.09
N GLU A 192 -46.00 15.68 -45.38
CA GLU A 192 -47.13 16.41 -45.87
C GLU A 192 -46.61 17.54 -46.77
N ARG A 193 -46.70 17.29 -48.07
CA ARG A 193 -46.84 18.32 -49.05
C ARG A 193 -48.02 17.96 -49.92
N LEU A 194 -49.02 18.70 -49.78
CA LEU A 194 -49.81 19.46 -50.75
C LEU A 194 -51.10 19.88 -50.08
#